data_2aad2949cda692396823c6894fce1ea7
#
_entry.id   2aad2949cda692396823c6894fce1ea7
#
_cell.length_a   1.000
_cell.length_b   1.000
_cell.length_c   1.000
_cell.angle_alpha   90.00
_cell.angle_beta   90.00
_cell.angle_gamma   90.00
#
_symmetry.space_group_name_H-M   'P 1'
#
loop_
_entity.id
_entity.type
_entity.pdbx_description
1 polymer ?
#
loop_
_entity_poly.entity_id
_entity_poly.type
_entity_poly.pdbx_seq_one_letter_code
_entity_poly.pdbx_strand_id
1 'polypeptide(L)'
;MLTLIVSVVLMAVYLIFMDPILTAFGATVNAETFALSREYCFWIALGIPFYMFGQAMNPIIRSDGSPRYAMLSLLAGAVCNIILDPIFIFPCGWGMMGAAVATVLGQIVTAVLAVWYLCRMKTVKPGKGDFRLHASLCTRMLTLGITSFLSQISLVAAMAAINNMLRKYGALDEIFSQEQYAQIPMAVVGIVMKFFQIVISIVVGMAAGCIPVVGYNMGAGKKTRVRELFTKLLLCEAIVGAVALVLAEGFPRQLIAVFGAANESSYYTDFAIKAFRTYLCMMVLACVNKACFIFLQAVGKAFSSTMLSMIREVVFGMGFTLLLPRFFGLDGVLYSMPVSDVLTFVIAAVMIVKTYRELNTEGATVL
;
A
#
# COMPACT_ATOMS: atom_id res chain seq x y z
N MET A 1 12.42 2.81 20.52
CA MET A 1 11.63 2.48 21.75
C MET A 1 10.13 2.65 21.54
N LEU A 2 9.63 3.82 21.14
CA LEU A 2 8.19 4.04 20.94
C LEU A 2 7.54 2.98 20.04
N THR A 3 8.13 2.67 18.89
CA THR A 3 7.63 1.66 17.95
C THR A 3 7.50 0.28 18.60
N LEU A 4 8.49 -0.12 19.42
CA LEU A 4 8.44 -1.41 20.11
C LEU A 4 7.33 -1.46 21.16
N ILE A 5 7.13 -0.38 21.91
CA ILE A 5 6.05 -0.33 22.90
C ILE A 5 4.69 -0.41 22.19
N VAL A 6 4.49 0.40 21.16
CA VAL A 6 3.25 0.40 20.37
C VAL A 6 3.00 -0.96 19.74
N SER A 7 4.04 -1.62 19.20
CA SER A 7 3.90 -2.94 18.57
C SER A 7 3.51 -4.04 19.56
N VAL A 8 4.07 -4.02 20.78
CA VAL A 8 3.70 -4.98 21.83
C VAL A 8 2.26 -4.74 22.31
N VAL A 9 1.87 -3.46 22.47
CA VAL A 9 0.48 -3.11 22.82
C VAL A 9 -0.48 -3.57 21.73
N LEU A 10 -0.17 -3.31 20.46
CA LEU A 10 -1.00 -3.76 19.33
C LEU A 10 -1.07 -5.30 19.25
N MET A 11 0.04 -5.99 19.47
CA MET A 11 0.06 -7.45 19.55
C MET A 11 -0.87 -7.95 20.65
N ALA A 12 -0.80 -7.38 21.84
CA ALA A 12 -1.66 -7.75 22.96
C ALA A 12 -3.15 -7.49 22.67
N VAL A 13 -3.46 -6.31 22.14
CA VAL A 13 -4.84 -5.95 21.72
C VAL A 13 -5.34 -6.93 20.65
N TYR A 14 -4.51 -7.23 19.64
CA TYR A 14 -4.90 -8.16 18.59
C TYR A 14 -5.17 -9.57 19.12
N LEU A 15 -4.34 -10.09 20.04
CA LEU A 15 -4.53 -11.40 20.67
C LEU A 15 -5.80 -11.44 21.56
N ILE A 16 -6.10 -10.36 22.29
CA ILE A 16 -7.29 -10.27 23.16
C ILE A 16 -8.57 -10.21 22.32
N PHE A 17 -8.56 -9.44 21.23
CA PHE A 17 -9.73 -9.21 20.38
C PHE A 17 -9.73 -10.06 19.09
N MET A 18 -8.96 -11.14 19.03
CA MET A 18 -8.78 -11.94 17.82
C MET A 18 -10.10 -12.53 17.32
N ASP A 19 -10.89 -13.14 18.18
CA ASP A 19 -12.16 -13.77 17.80
C ASP A 19 -13.20 -12.76 17.29
N PRO A 20 -13.44 -11.60 17.95
CA PRO A 20 -14.24 -10.51 17.40
C PRO A 20 -13.75 -9.97 16.06
N ILE A 21 -12.42 -9.84 15.88
CA ILE A 21 -11.82 -9.37 14.62
C ILE A 21 -12.09 -10.37 13.51
N LEU A 22 -11.83 -11.67 13.73
CA LEU A 22 -12.07 -12.72 12.75
C LEU A 22 -13.56 -12.79 12.35
N THR A 23 -14.46 -12.63 13.32
CA THR A 23 -15.90 -12.59 13.06
C THR A 23 -16.27 -11.39 12.20
N ALA A 24 -15.73 -10.20 12.49
CA ALA A 24 -15.99 -8.99 11.71
C ALA A 24 -15.46 -9.08 10.26
N PHE A 25 -14.37 -9.81 10.04
CA PHE A 25 -13.82 -10.06 8.69
C PHE A 25 -14.46 -11.26 7.98
N GLY A 26 -15.47 -11.91 8.57
CA GLY A 26 -16.26 -12.95 7.91
C GLY A 26 -15.64 -14.34 7.93
N ALA A 27 -14.71 -14.64 8.84
CA ALA A 27 -14.12 -15.96 8.99
C ALA A 27 -15.11 -17.04 9.49
N THR A 28 -16.33 -16.64 9.85
CA THR A 28 -17.39 -17.50 10.40
C THR A 28 -18.19 -18.30 9.36
N VAL A 29 -17.68 -18.44 8.13
CA VAL A 29 -18.36 -19.21 7.06
C VAL A 29 -18.55 -20.65 7.46
N ASN A 30 -17.54 -21.29 8.05
CA ASN A 30 -17.61 -22.61 8.67
C ASN A 30 -16.61 -22.74 9.83
N ALA A 31 -16.78 -23.75 10.68
CA ALA A 31 -15.95 -23.98 11.87
C ALA A 31 -14.48 -24.26 11.52
N GLU A 32 -14.21 -24.96 10.42
CA GLU A 32 -12.87 -25.29 9.97
C GLU A 32 -12.11 -24.04 9.50
N THR A 33 -12.75 -23.20 8.68
CA THR A 33 -12.18 -21.91 8.25
C THR A 33 -11.89 -21.01 9.44
N PHE A 34 -12.77 -20.97 10.42
CA PHE A 34 -12.54 -20.18 11.64
C PHE A 34 -11.33 -20.68 12.43
N ALA A 35 -11.22 -22.02 12.63
CA ALA A 35 -10.11 -22.63 13.35
C ALA A 35 -8.76 -22.36 12.66
N LEU A 36 -8.67 -22.56 11.34
CA LEU A 36 -7.48 -22.29 10.54
C LEU A 36 -7.10 -20.81 10.52
N SER A 37 -8.08 -19.92 10.40
CA SER A 37 -7.87 -18.49 10.46
C SER A 37 -7.35 -18.05 11.83
N ARG A 38 -7.90 -18.61 12.90
CA ARG A 38 -7.48 -18.34 14.27
C ARG A 38 -6.04 -18.78 14.53
N GLU A 39 -5.68 -19.97 14.08
CA GLU A 39 -4.32 -20.49 14.17
C GLU A 39 -3.33 -19.61 13.41
N TYR A 40 -3.62 -19.28 12.16
CA TYR A 40 -2.80 -18.39 11.35
C TYR A 40 -2.61 -17.02 12.00
N CYS A 41 -3.70 -16.40 12.43
CA CYS A 41 -3.68 -15.08 13.05
C CYS A 41 -2.93 -15.04 14.38
N PHE A 42 -2.99 -16.11 15.17
CA PHE A 42 -2.23 -16.23 16.41
C PHE A 42 -0.72 -16.14 16.15
N TRP A 43 -0.20 -16.92 15.20
CA TRP A 43 1.22 -16.92 14.87
C TRP A 43 1.66 -15.61 14.24
N ILE A 44 0.86 -15.03 13.33
CA ILE A 44 1.14 -13.72 12.74
C ILE A 44 1.18 -12.62 13.80
N ALA A 45 0.29 -12.67 14.79
CA ALA A 45 0.26 -11.70 15.88
C ALA A 45 1.59 -11.64 16.65
N LEU A 46 2.23 -12.79 16.88
CA LEU A 46 3.54 -12.86 17.53
C LEU A 46 4.64 -12.20 16.68
N GLY A 47 4.45 -12.10 15.37
CA GLY A 47 5.35 -11.43 14.43
C GLY A 47 5.22 -9.90 14.41
N ILE A 48 4.12 -9.32 14.93
CA ILE A 48 3.84 -7.87 14.86
C ILE A 48 5.01 -7.01 15.35
N PRO A 49 5.65 -7.29 16.50
CA PRO A 49 6.76 -6.46 16.98
C PRO A 49 7.95 -6.45 16.02
N PHE A 50 8.29 -7.61 15.44
CA PHE A 50 9.39 -7.73 14.48
C PHE A 50 9.08 -7.02 13.18
N TYR A 51 7.87 -7.21 12.66
CA TYR A 51 7.39 -6.53 11.46
C TYR A 51 7.42 -5.01 11.61
N MET A 52 6.78 -4.48 12.65
CA MET A 52 6.71 -3.03 12.88
C MET A 52 8.09 -2.41 13.09
N PHE A 53 8.98 -3.11 13.80
CA PHE A 53 10.35 -2.64 14.00
C PHE A 53 11.11 -2.59 12.67
N GLY A 54 11.07 -3.66 11.87
CA GLY A 54 11.74 -3.71 10.57
C GLY A 54 11.23 -2.62 9.61
N GLN A 55 9.93 -2.40 9.55
CA GLN A 55 9.32 -1.35 8.73
C GLN A 55 9.69 0.06 9.19
N ALA A 56 9.73 0.31 10.50
CA ALA A 56 10.12 1.62 11.04
C ALA A 56 11.60 1.93 10.83
N MET A 57 12.46 0.92 10.88
CA MET A 57 13.91 1.10 10.66
C MET A 57 14.27 1.33 9.20
N ASN A 58 13.49 0.84 8.24
CA ASN A 58 13.82 0.93 6.81
C ASN A 58 14.02 2.39 6.32
N PRO A 59 13.10 3.35 6.55
CA PRO A 59 13.32 4.75 6.18
C PRO A 59 14.50 5.39 6.96
N ILE A 60 14.75 4.98 8.20
CA ILE A 60 15.87 5.48 9.00
C ILE A 60 17.20 5.06 8.36
N ILE A 61 17.33 3.78 7.98
CA ILE A 61 18.51 3.24 7.29
C ILE A 61 18.76 3.95 5.96
N ARG A 62 17.69 4.25 5.20
CA ARG A 62 17.78 5.02 3.95
C ARG A 62 18.31 6.43 4.20
N SER A 63 17.80 7.10 5.24
CA SER A 63 18.20 8.46 5.61
C SER A 63 19.62 8.52 6.16
N ASP A 64 20.13 7.42 6.75
CA ASP A 64 21.54 7.27 7.18
C ASP A 64 22.50 7.02 5.99
N GLY A 65 22.04 7.15 4.74
CA GLY A 65 22.84 7.03 3.52
C GLY A 65 23.10 5.59 3.07
N SER A 66 22.31 4.62 3.53
CA SER A 66 22.46 3.20 3.18
C SER A 66 21.20 2.58 2.56
N PRO A 67 20.65 3.15 1.45
CA PRO A 67 19.42 2.65 0.84
C PRO A 67 19.56 1.22 0.29
N ARG A 68 20.76 0.84 -0.17
CA ARG A 68 21.03 -0.54 -0.62
C ARG A 68 20.90 -1.55 0.52
N TYR A 69 21.39 -1.21 1.71
CA TYR A 69 21.24 -2.07 2.88
C TYR A 69 19.76 -2.19 3.30
N ALA A 70 19.02 -1.09 3.31
CA ALA A 70 17.60 -1.10 3.61
C ALA A 70 16.81 -2.00 2.63
N MET A 71 17.13 -1.96 1.34
CA MET A 71 16.55 -2.84 0.33
C MET A 71 16.92 -4.30 0.58
N LEU A 72 18.21 -4.60 0.78
CA LEU A 72 18.68 -5.96 0.98
C LEU A 72 18.13 -6.61 2.25
N SER A 73 17.91 -5.84 3.32
CA SER A 73 17.31 -6.36 4.55
C SER A 73 15.85 -6.80 4.36
N LEU A 74 15.06 -6.03 3.60
CA LEU A 74 13.69 -6.41 3.24
C LEU A 74 13.68 -7.61 2.29
N LEU A 75 14.57 -7.60 1.29
CA LEU A 75 14.68 -8.70 0.33
C LEU A 75 15.08 -10.00 0.99
N ALA A 76 16.03 -9.97 1.95
CA ALA A 76 16.45 -11.15 2.71
C ALA A 76 15.27 -11.75 3.48
N GLY A 77 14.44 -10.92 4.14
CA GLY A 77 13.24 -11.38 4.81
C GLY A 77 12.21 -12.00 3.86
N ALA A 78 11.99 -11.36 2.69
CA ALA A 78 11.07 -11.87 1.68
C ALA A 78 11.56 -13.19 1.06
N VAL A 79 12.83 -13.31 0.73
CA VAL A 79 13.43 -14.56 0.20
C VAL A 79 13.36 -15.68 1.24
N CYS A 80 13.65 -15.37 2.51
CA CYS A 80 13.52 -16.33 3.60
C CYS A 80 12.07 -16.85 3.68
N ASN A 81 11.08 -15.98 3.63
CA ASN A 81 9.67 -16.37 3.61
C ASN A 81 9.35 -17.27 2.40
N ILE A 82 9.69 -16.85 1.18
CA ILE A 82 9.43 -17.61 -0.07
C ILE A 82 10.03 -19.03 -0.02
N ILE A 83 11.20 -19.19 0.60
CA ILE A 83 11.86 -20.50 0.73
C ILE A 83 11.19 -21.33 1.81
N LEU A 84 10.87 -20.74 2.96
CA LEU A 84 10.34 -21.46 4.12
C LEU A 84 8.84 -21.82 3.97
N ASP A 85 8.05 -21.02 3.26
CA ASP A 85 6.63 -21.28 3.03
C ASP A 85 6.39 -22.69 2.47
N PRO A 86 6.92 -23.08 1.31
CA PRO A 86 6.70 -24.42 0.76
C PRO A 86 7.28 -25.53 1.65
N ILE A 87 8.39 -25.28 2.35
CA ILE A 87 9.01 -26.27 3.23
C ILE A 87 8.12 -26.57 4.43
N PHE A 88 7.56 -25.56 5.07
CA PHE A 88 6.74 -25.76 6.25
C PHE A 88 5.32 -26.26 5.92
N ILE A 89 4.79 -25.82 4.77
CA ILE A 89 3.45 -26.26 4.34
C ILE A 89 3.45 -27.72 3.90
N PHE A 90 4.38 -28.13 3.02
CA PHE A 90 4.35 -29.45 2.39
C PHE A 90 5.19 -30.51 3.14
N PRO A 91 6.55 -30.44 3.21
CA PRO A 91 7.33 -31.47 3.88
C PRO A 91 7.08 -31.58 5.39
N CYS A 92 6.89 -30.45 6.08
CA CYS A 92 6.61 -30.46 7.52
C CYS A 92 5.15 -30.71 7.85
N GLY A 93 4.24 -30.52 6.88
CA GLY A 93 2.81 -30.75 7.08
C GLY A 93 2.13 -29.77 8.04
N TRP A 94 2.72 -28.59 8.27
CA TRP A 94 2.19 -27.60 9.23
C TRP A 94 1.04 -26.76 8.67
N GLY A 95 0.69 -26.90 7.38
CA GLY A 95 -0.43 -26.20 6.76
C GLY A 95 -0.41 -24.69 7.00
N MET A 96 -1.52 -24.14 7.53
CA MET A 96 -1.68 -22.69 7.78
C MET A 96 -0.73 -22.15 8.85
N MET A 97 -0.43 -22.94 9.88
CA MET A 97 0.58 -22.59 10.87
C MET A 97 1.96 -22.42 10.22
N GLY A 98 2.33 -23.34 9.30
CA GLY A 98 3.60 -23.28 8.58
C GLY A 98 3.78 -21.99 7.79
N ALA A 99 2.76 -21.55 7.05
CA ALA A 99 2.76 -20.29 6.32
C ALA A 99 2.93 -19.08 7.27
N ALA A 100 2.22 -19.08 8.40
CA ALA A 100 2.34 -18.01 9.39
C ALA A 100 3.75 -17.96 10.00
N VAL A 101 4.29 -19.10 10.41
CA VAL A 101 5.64 -19.19 11.00
C VAL A 101 6.72 -18.76 9.99
N ALA A 102 6.63 -19.19 8.73
CA ALA A 102 7.57 -18.77 7.68
C ALA A 102 7.55 -17.24 7.48
N THR A 103 6.35 -16.65 7.50
CA THR A 103 6.19 -15.18 7.42
C THR A 103 6.85 -14.48 8.61
N VAL A 104 6.61 -14.97 9.82
CA VAL A 104 7.21 -14.40 11.05
C VAL A 104 8.74 -14.53 11.03
N LEU A 105 9.28 -15.66 10.58
CA LEU A 105 10.73 -15.84 10.46
C LEU A 105 11.33 -14.85 9.47
N GLY A 106 10.68 -14.59 8.32
CA GLY A 106 11.11 -13.55 7.39
C GLY A 106 11.12 -12.14 8.02
N GLN A 107 10.12 -11.84 8.86
CA GLN A 107 10.05 -10.58 9.62
C GLN A 107 11.18 -10.50 10.68
N ILE A 108 11.46 -11.59 11.36
CA ILE A 108 12.57 -11.68 12.33
C ILE A 108 13.90 -11.44 11.63
N VAL A 109 14.16 -12.06 10.48
CA VAL A 109 15.39 -11.83 9.69
C VAL A 109 15.54 -10.35 9.36
N THR A 110 14.47 -9.70 8.87
CA THR A 110 14.50 -8.26 8.59
C THR A 110 14.79 -7.44 9.85
N ALA A 111 14.15 -7.76 10.97
CA ALA A 111 14.36 -7.07 12.24
C ALA A 111 15.79 -7.24 12.78
N VAL A 112 16.35 -8.44 12.69
CA VAL A 112 17.74 -8.72 13.11
C VAL A 112 18.74 -7.92 12.28
N LEU A 113 18.56 -7.88 10.95
CA LEU A 113 19.39 -7.07 10.07
C LEU A 113 19.24 -5.57 10.37
N ALA A 114 18.05 -5.10 10.73
CA ALA A 114 17.83 -3.73 11.13
C ALA A 114 18.52 -3.39 12.46
N VAL A 115 18.46 -4.28 13.46
CA VAL A 115 19.21 -4.14 14.74
C VAL A 115 20.71 -4.12 14.49
N TRP A 116 21.21 -5.03 13.66
CA TRP A 116 22.63 -5.08 13.33
C TRP A 116 23.11 -3.78 12.68
N TYR A 117 22.30 -3.19 11.78
CA TYR A 117 22.60 -1.88 11.20
C TYR A 117 22.58 -0.77 12.24
N LEU A 118 21.60 -0.78 13.16
CA LEU A 118 21.49 0.21 14.24
C LEU A 118 22.78 0.30 15.07
N CYS A 119 23.42 -0.84 15.34
CA CYS A 119 24.71 -0.89 16.03
C CYS A 119 25.88 -0.33 15.20
N ARG A 120 25.69 -0.15 13.88
CA ARG A 120 26.72 0.30 12.93
C ARG A 120 26.35 1.56 12.16
N MET A 121 25.39 2.35 12.65
CA MET A 121 24.97 3.59 12.01
C MET A 121 26.15 4.52 11.74
N LYS A 122 26.10 5.20 10.58
CA LYS A 122 27.21 6.03 10.10
C LYS A 122 27.11 7.46 10.61
N THR A 123 25.90 8.02 10.63
CA THR A 123 25.65 9.43 10.90
C THR A 123 25.37 9.69 12.37
N VAL A 124 24.61 8.83 13.02
CA VAL A 124 24.20 8.98 14.42
C VAL A 124 24.58 7.72 15.17
N LYS A 125 25.37 7.86 16.24
CA LYS A 125 25.68 6.75 17.14
C LYS A 125 24.78 6.83 18.36
N PRO A 126 23.77 5.94 18.50
CA PRO A 126 22.87 5.98 19.64
C PRO A 126 23.63 5.70 20.94
N GLY A 127 23.55 6.64 21.87
CA GLY A 127 24.10 6.51 23.22
C GLY A 127 23.07 5.92 24.18
N LYS A 128 23.52 5.46 25.36
CA LYS A 128 22.61 4.87 26.37
C LYS A 128 21.49 5.84 26.83
N GLY A 129 21.74 7.16 26.75
CA GLY A 129 20.77 8.19 27.11
C GLY A 129 19.64 8.38 26.08
N ASP A 130 19.89 8.04 24.81
CA ASP A 130 18.95 8.28 23.69
C ASP A 130 17.79 7.28 23.68
N PHE A 131 17.88 6.22 24.48
CA PHE A 131 16.79 5.25 24.65
C PHE A 131 15.70 5.72 25.61
N ARG A 132 15.85 6.89 26.27
CA ARG A 132 14.80 7.46 27.11
C ARG A 132 13.71 8.10 26.27
N LEU A 133 12.47 7.81 26.63
CA LEU A 133 11.30 8.41 25.99
C LEU A 133 11.10 9.86 26.51
N HIS A 134 11.15 10.81 25.58
CA HIS A 134 10.80 12.20 25.87
C HIS A 134 9.37 12.46 25.39
N ALA A 135 8.46 12.83 26.30
CA ALA A 135 7.04 13.01 26.00
C ALA A 135 6.80 13.98 24.83
N SER A 136 7.56 15.08 24.76
CA SER A 136 7.45 16.07 23.66
C SER A 136 7.78 15.48 22.28
N LEU A 137 8.83 14.65 22.20
CA LEU A 137 9.21 13.97 20.96
C LEU A 137 8.18 12.90 20.58
N CYS A 138 7.73 12.11 21.56
CA CYS A 138 6.70 11.09 21.34
C CYS A 138 5.40 11.71 20.82
N THR A 139 4.93 12.80 21.42
CA THR A 139 3.72 13.51 20.96
C THR A 139 3.88 14.01 19.54
N ARG A 140 5.03 14.62 19.20
CA ARG A 140 5.31 15.09 17.84
C ARG A 140 5.32 13.95 16.82
N MET A 141 5.94 12.82 17.16
CA MET A 141 5.96 11.62 16.30
C MET A 141 4.55 11.04 16.11
N LEU A 142 3.76 10.94 17.19
CA LEU A 142 2.38 10.45 17.13
C LEU A 142 1.49 11.38 16.28
N THR A 143 1.62 12.69 16.42
CA THR A 143 0.86 13.65 15.61
C THR A 143 1.16 13.50 14.11
N LEU A 144 2.43 13.29 13.75
CA LEU A 144 2.80 12.99 12.36
C LEU A 144 2.28 11.62 11.92
N GLY A 145 2.32 10.62 12.81
CA GLY A 145 1.85 9.26 12.56
C GLY A 145 0.34 9.16 12.34
N ILE A 146 -0.47 9.98 13.04
CA ILE A 146 -1.93 10.01 12.86
C ILE A 146 -2.32 10.29 11.41
N THR A 147 -1.63 11.16 10.71
CA THR A 147 -1.93 11.46 9.31
C THR A 147 -1.77 10.23 8.42
N SER A 148 -0.69 9.47 8.60
CA SER A 148 -0.45 8.22 7.88
C SER A 148 -1.44 7.12 8.29
N PHE A 149 -1.78 7.04 9.56
CA PHE A 149 -2.78 6.11 10.09
C PHE A 149 -4.17 6.36 9.47
N LEU A 150 -4.62 7.62 9.41
CA LEU A 150 -5.88 8.00 8.77
C LEU A 150 -5.89 7.64 7.28
N SER A 151 -4.78 7.83 6.57
CA SER A 151 -4.67 7.45 5.16
C SER A 151 -4.79 5.93 4.98
N GLN A 152 -4.19 5.12 5.87
CA GLN A 152 -4.30 3.66 5.78
C GLN A 152 -5.71 3.14 6.14
N ILE A 153 -6.34 3.70 7.16
CA ILE A 153 -7.74 3.36 7.49
C ILE A 153 -8.67 3.73 6.33
N SER A 154 -8.46 4.88 5.70
CA SER A 154 -9.23 5.31 4.54
C SER A 154 -9.13 4.32 3.38
N LEU A 155 -7.93 3.80 3.12
CA LEU A 155 -7.72 2.77 2.10
C LEU A 155 -8.49 1.48 2.43
N VAL A 156 -8.41 1.00 3.67
CA VAL A 156 -9.13 -0.20 4.12
C VAL A 156 -10.65 -0.01 4.02
N ALA A 157 -11.15 1.17 4.41
CA ALA A 157 -12.57 1.50 4.30
C ALA A 157 -13.04 1.54 2.85
N ALA A 158 -12.24 2.11 1.94
CA ALA A 158 -12.53 2.12 0.51
C ALA A 158 -12.59 0.70 -0.07
N MET A 159 -11.64 -0.17 0.29
CA MET A 159 -11.65 -1.58 -0.11
C MET A 159 -12.88 -2.33 0.42
N ALA A 160 -13.26 -2.10 1.67
CA ALA A 160 -14.46 -2.70 2.25
C ALA A 160 -15.73 -2.22 1.53
N ALA A 161 -15.80 -0.94 1.16
CA ALA A 161 -16.90 -0.40 0.37
C ALA A 161 -16.99 -1.06 -1.02
N ILE A 162 -15.86 -1.20 -1.73
CA ILE A 162 -15.79 -1.88 -3.02
C ILE A 162 -16.32 -3.32 -2.89
N ASN A 163 -15.81 -4.09 -1.95
CA ASN A 163 -16.21 -5.47 -1.74
C ASN A 163 -17.71 -5.61 -1.41
N ASN A 164 -18.23 -4.73 -0.56
CA ASN A 164 -19.66 -4.72 -0.23
C ASN A 164 -20.54 -4.38 -1.45
N MET A 165 -20.12 -3.42 -2.28
CA MET A 165 -20.84 -3.05 -3.47
C MET A 165 -20.78 -4.12 -4.55
N LEU A 166 -19.63 -4.76 -4.75
CA LEU A 166 -19.47 -5.91 -5.64
C LEU A 166 -20.42 -7.05 -5.25
N ARG A 167 -20.47 -7.38 -3.94
CA ARG A 167 -21.37 -8.40 -3.43
C ARG A 167 -22.84 -8.03 -3.64
N LYS A 168 -23.21 -6.80 -3.30
CA LYS A 168 -24.60 -6.32 -3.41
C LYS A 168 -25.09 -6.27 -4.85
N TYR A 169 -24.33 -5.65 -5.74
CA TYR A 169 -24.74 -5.45 -7.14
C TYR A 169 -24.43 -6.67 -8.01
N GLY A 170 -23.47 -7.52 -7.64
CA GLY A 170 -23.29 -8.84 -8.24
C GLY A 170 -24.51 -9.74 -8.02
N ALA A 171 -25.11 -9.70 -6.83
CA ALA A 171 -26.33 -10.44 -6.55
C ALA A 171 -27.59 -9.92 -7.29
N LEU A 172 -27.52 -8.71 -7.84
CA LEU A 172 -28.61 -8.10 -8.64
C LEU A 172 -28.36 -8.22 -10.15
N ASP A 173 -27.22 -8.71 -10.58
CA ASP A 173 -26.89 -8.92 -11.98
C ASP A 173 -27.51 -10.21 -12.51
N GLU A 174 -27.94 -10.20 -13.80
CA GLU A 174 -28.64 -11.34 -14.42
C GLU A 174 -27.79 -12.62 -14.48
N ILE A 175 -26.48 -12.49 -14.63
CA ILE A 175 -25.53 -13.64 -14.73
C ILE A 175 -25.02 -14.01 -13.35
N PHE A 176 -24.54 -13.02 -12.59
CA PHE A 176 -23.85 -13.22 -11.32
C PHE A 176 -24.78 -13.41 -10.11
N SER A 177 -26.09 -13.29 -10.28
CA SER A 177 -27.10 -13.68 -9.28
C SER A 177 -27.20 -15.20 -9.11
N GLN A 178 -26.72 -16.00 -10.07
CA GLN A 178 -26.69 -17.44 -10.01
C GLN A 178 -25.62 -17.90 -9.02
N GLU A 179 -25.93 -18.84 -8.16
CA GLU A 179 -25.05 -19.31 -7.07
C GLU A 179 -23.67 -19.75 -7.56
N GLN A 180 -23.61 -20.41 -8.72
CA GLN A 180 -22.36 -20.87 -9.34
C GLN A 180 -21.44 -19.73 -9.83
N TYR A 181 -21.97 -18.53 -10.12
CA TYR A 181 -21.23 -17.39 -10.65
C TYR A 181 -21.11 -16.22 -9.67
N ALA A 182 -21.76 -16.32 -8.50
CA ALA A 182 -21.85 -15.23 -7.52
C ALA A 182 -20.50 -14.71 -7.00
N GLN A 183 -19.46 -15.54 -7.04
CA GLN A 183 -18.12 -15.17 -6.57
C GLN A 183 -17.24 -14.52 -7.64
N ILE A 184 -17.64 -14.59 -8.92
CA ILE A 184 -16.84 -14.10 -10.06
C ILE A 184 -16.49 -12.60 -9.91
N PRO A 185 -17.44 -11.69 -9.64
CA PRO A 185 -17.12 -10.27 -9.57
C PRO A 185 -16.07 -9.94 -8.51
N MET A 186 -16.16 -10.59 -7.34
CA MET A 186 -15.23 -10.37 -6.24
C MET A 186 -13.84 -10.97 -6.54
N ALA A 187 -13.78 -12.16 -7.13
CA ALA A 187 -12.54 -12.81 -7.52
C ALA A 187 -11.80 -12.01 -8.61
N VAL A 188 -12.52 -11.59 -9.65
CA VAL A 188 -11.98 -10.81 -10.76
C VAL A 188 -11.45 -9.46 -10.28
N VAL A 189 -12.25 -8.68 -9.54
CA VAL A 189 -11.79 -7.37 -9.05
C VAL A 189 -10.63 -7.55 -8.07
N GLY A 190 -10.60 -8.65 -7.30
CA GLY A 190 -9.47 -9.02 -6.46
C GLY A 190 -8.16 -9.18 -7.27
N ILE A 191 -8.19 -9.81 -8.44
CA ILE A 191 -7.03 -9.94 -9.33
C ILE A 191 -6.63 -8.58 -9.92
N VAL A 192 -7.60 -7.80 -10.39
CA VAL A 192 -7.36 -6.45 -10.92
C VAL A 192 -6.69 -5.56 -9.87
N MET A 193 -7.17 -5.62 -8.62
CA MET A 193 -6.57 -4.87 -7.50
C MET A 193 -5.16 -5.35 -7.14
N LYS A 194 -4.85 -6.64 -7.26
CA LYS A 194 -3.49 -7.15 -7.07
C LYS A 194 -2.54 -6.61 -8.14
N PHE A 195 -2.96 -6.60 -9.40
CA PHE A 195 -2.17 -5.98 -10.47
C PHE A 195 -1.95 -4.48 -10.20
N PHE A 196 -3.01 -3.75 -9.86
CA PHE A 196 -2.94 -2.33 -9.46
C PHE A 196 -1.93 -2.13 -8.32
N GLN A 197 -1.98 -2.97 -7.29
CA GLN A 197 -1.10 -2.87 -6.13
C GLN A 197 0.38 -3.13 -6.48
N ILE A 198 0.67 -4.04 -7.41
CA ILE A 198 2.03 -4.27 -7.91
C ILE A 198 2.56 -2.99 -8.57
N VAL A 199 1.79 -2.39 -9.47
CA VAL A 199 2.18 -1.15 -10.16
C VAL A 199 2.38 0.00 -9.16
N ILE A 200 1.45 0.20 -8.25
CA ILE A 200 1.56 1.24 -7.21
C ILE A 200 2.75 1.00 -6.28
N SER A 201 3.13 -0.25 -6.02
CA SER A 201 4.32 -0.55 -5.23
C SER A 201 5.61 -0.09 -5.91
N ILE A 202 5.70 -0.21 -7.24
CA ILE A 202 6.81 0.34 -8.04
C ILE A 202 6.84 1.86 -7.91
N VAL A 203 5.71 2.53 -8.11
CA VAL A 203 5.52 3.97 -7.96
C VAL A 203 5.97 4.46 -6.58
N VAL A 204 5.45 3.83 -5.53
CA VAL A 204 5.82 4.18 -4.14
C VAL A 204 7.32 3.97 -3.90
N GLY A 205 7.90 2.89 -4.45
CA GLY A 205 9.34 2.61 -4.33
C GLY A 205 10.20 3.71 -4.96
N MET A 206 9.86 4.14 -6.16
CA MET A 206 10.57 5.21 -6.88
C MET A 206 10.41 6.56 -6.16
N ALA A 207 9.19 6.93 -5.82
CA ALA A 207 8.91 8.19 -5.12
C ALA A 207 9.57 8.24 -3.72
N ALA A 208 9.50 7.14 -2.95
CA ALA A 208 10.15 7.06 -1.64
C ALA A 208 11.69 7.13 -1.74
N GLY A 209 12.27 6.61 -2.82
CA GLY A 209 13.70 6.75 -3.11
C GLY A 209 14.14 8.20 -3.34
N CYS A 210 13.23 9.05 -3.81
CA CYS A 210 13.49 10.48 -4.01
C CYS A 210 13.46 11.29 -2.69
N ILE A 211 12.78 10.82 -1.64
CA ILE A 211 12.59 11.57 -0.39
C ILE A 211 13.91 12.07 0.22
N PRO A 212 14.94 11.25 0.44
CA PRO A 212 16.21 11.72 1.02
C PRO A 212 16.92 12.76 0.15
N VAL A 213 16.85 12.58 -1.18
CA VAL A 213 17.48 13.50 -2.15
C VAL A 213 16.76 14.85 -2.16
N VAL A 214 15.44 14.84 -2.12
CA VAL A 214 14.61 16.06 -1.99
C VAL A 214 14.94 16.77 -0.68
N GLY A 215 14.91 16.06 0.46
CA GLY A 215 15.19 16.63 1.76
C GLY A 215 16.58 17.27 1.85
N TYR A 216 17.61 16.59 1.34
CA TYR A 216 18.98 17.13 1.28
C TYR A 216 19.08 18.41 0.45
N ASN A 217 18.51 18.40 -0.77
CA ASN A 217 18.59 19.57 -1.66
C ASN A 217 17.72 20.74 -1.17
N MET A 218 16.58 20.45 -0.52
CA MET A 218 15.75 21.47 0.13
C MET A 218 16.51 22.13 1.29
N GLY A 219 17.14 21.34 2.16
CA GLY A 219 17.95 21.83 3.27
C GLY A 219 19.17 22.64 2.82
N ALA A 220 19.71 22.33 1.62
CA ALA A 220 20.83 23.05 1.00
C ALA A 220 20.38 24.27 0.17
N GLY A 221 19.08 24.60 0.14
CA GLY A 221 18.54 25.73 -0.65
C GLY A 221 18.56 25.53 -2.17
N LYS A 222 18.88 24.31 -2.68
CA LYS A 222 19.02 24.01 -4.11
C LYS A 222 17.69 23.68 -4.79
N LYS A 223 16.75 24.63 -4.78
CA LYS A 223 15.38 24.46 -5.29
C LYS A 223 15.29 24.05 -6.76
N THR A 224 16.20 24.52 -7.61
CA THR A 224 16.26 24.12 -9.03
C THR A 224 16.45 22.62 -9.17
N ARG A 225 17.32 22.01 -8.38
CA ARG A 225 17.52 20.55 -8.40
C ARG A 225 16.30 19.78 -7.90
N VAL A 226 15.61 20.32 -6.90
CA VAL A 226 14.34 19.73 -6.39
C VAL A 226 13.28 19.77 -7.47
N ARG A 227 13.18 20.87 -8.23
CA ARG A 227 12.26 21.00 -9.37
C ARG A 227 12.58 19.99 -10.49
N GLU A 228 13.84 19.88 -10.87
CA GLU A 228 14.27 18.89 -11.88
C GLU A 228 13.95 17.45 -11.44
N LEU A 229 14.22 17.14 -10.17
CA LEU A 229 13.91 15.82 -9.62
C LEU A 229 12.41 15.55 -9.65
N PHE A 230 11.58 16.54 -9.29
CA PHE A 230 10.13 16.42 -9.36
C PHE A 230 9.63 16.16 -10.78
N THR A 231 10.14 16.92 -11.76
CA THR A 231 9.79 16.70 -13.18
C THR A 231 10.17 15.31 -13.66
N LYS A 232 11.39 14.86 -13.33
CA LYS A 232 11.87 13.52 -13.69
C LYS A 232 11.04 12.43 -13.01
N LEU A 233 10.69 12.61 -11.74
CA LEU A 233 9.83 11.68 -11.01
C LEU A 233 8.47 11.57 -11.69
N LEU A 234 7.77 12.68 -11.94
CA LEU A 234 6.45 12.65 -12.61
C LEU A 234 6.50 12.00 -13.98
N LEU A 235 7.56 12.24 -14.76
CA LEU A 235 7.76 11.63 -16.07
C LEU A 235 7.96 10.11 -15.95
N CYS A 236 8.84 9.66 -15.05
CA CYS A 236 9.08 8.24 -14.84
C CYS A 236 7.81 7.52 -14.38
N GLU A 237 7.05 8.13 -13.47
CA GLU A 237 5.79 7.55 -12.98
C GLU A 237 4.71 7.50 -14.07
N ALA A 238 4.65 8.54 -14.93
CA ALA A 238 3.77 8.51 -16.10
C ALA A 238 4.15 7.38 -17.08
N ILE A 239 5.44 7.12 -17.28
CA ILE A 239 5.94 6.00 -18.10
C ILE A 239 5.54 4.67 -17.48
N VAL A 240 5.75 4.47 -16.18
CA VAL A 240 5.32 3.25 -15.47
C VAL A 240 3.83 3.04 -15.61
N GLY A 241 3.03 4.09 -15.40
CA GLY A 241 1.59 4.05 -15.60
C GLY A 241 1.17 3.73 -17.03
N ALA A 242 1.86 4.29 -18.04
CA ALA A 242 1.61 4.00 -19.44
C ALA A 242 1.93 2.55 -19.82
N VAL A 243 3.06 2.01 -19.33
CA VAL A 243 3.41 0.60 -19.54
C VAL A 243 2.36 -0.31 -18.89
N ALA A 244 1.95 -0.03 -17.66
CA ALA A 244 0.91 -0.78 -16.98
C ALA A 244 -0.44 -0.71 -17.70
N LEU A 245 -0.79 0.46 -18.25
CA LEU A 245 -2.01 0.64 -19.05
C LEU A 245 -1.96 -0.19 -20.32
N VAL A 246 -0.84 -0.16 -21.06
CA VAL A 246 -0.67 -0.97 -22.27
C VAL A 246 -0.78 -2.47 -21.96
N LEU A 247 -0.25 -2.93 -20.84
CA LEU A 247 -0.40 -4.32 -20.40
C LEU A 247 -1.85 -4.66 -20.06
N ALA A 248 -2.55 -3.79 -19.34
CA ALA A 248 -3.94 -4.01 -18.92
C ALA A 248 -4.93 -3.99 -20.10
N GLU A 249 -4.73 -3.09 -21.07
CA GLU A 249 -5.59 -2.95 -22.25
C GLU A 249 -5.27 -3.98 -23.34
N GLY A 250 -3.96 -4.20 -23.61
CA GLY A 250 -3.49 -5.03 -24.70
C GLY A 250 -3.44 -6.52 -24.39
N PHE A 251 -3.12 -6.87 -23.15
CA PHE A 251 -2.85 -8.25 -22.75
C PHE A 251 -3.66 -8.74 -21.55
N PRO A 252 -4.96 -8.39 -21.40
CA PRO A 252 -5.74 -8.75 -20.21
C PRO A 252 -5.86 -10.26 -20.03
N ARG A 253 -6.02 -11.05 -21.11
CA ARG A 253 -6.11 -12.52 -21.02
C ARG A 253 -4.85 -13.15 -20.46
N GLN A 254 -3.69 -12.67 -20.87
CA GLN A 254 -2.39 -13.15 -20.37
C GLN A 254 -2.22 -12.80 -18.88
N LEU A 255 -2.62 -11.59 -18.49
CA LEU A 255 -2.60 -11.21 -17.07
C LEU A 255 -3.51 -12.11 -16.22
N ILE A 256 -4.74 -12.37 -16.68
CA ILE A 256 -5.66 -13.30 -16.00
C ILE A 256 -5.03 -14.68 -15.86
N ALA A 257 -4.38 -15.20 -16.91
CA ALA A 257 -3.70 -16.49 -16.87
C ALA A 257 -2.53 -16.53 -15.88
N VAL A 258 -1.74 -15.47 -15.80
CA VAL A 258 -0.64 -15.35 -14.81
C VAL A 258 -1.15 -15.39 -13.37
N PHE A 259 -2.35 -14.86 -13.12
CA PHE A 259 -2.98 -14.92 -11.79
C PHE A 259 -3.73 -16.24 -11.51
N GLY A 260 -3.56 -17.25 -12.36
CA GLY A 260 -4.05 -18.63 -12.14
C GLY A 260 -5.49 -18.88 -12.60
N ALA A 261 -6.11 -17.95 -13.32
CA ALA A 261 -7.50 -18.06 -13.80
C ALA A 261 -7.60 -18.37 -15.32
N ALA A 262 -6.66 -19.18 -15.85
CA ALA A 262 -6.62 -19.51 -17.29
C ALA A 262 -7.76 -20.41 -17.76
N ASN A 263 -8.31 -21.27 -16.90
CA ASN A 263 -9.29 -22.30 -17.21
C ASN A 263 -10.70 -22.02 -16.63
N GLU A 264 -11.00 -20.76 -16.37
CA GLU A 264 -12.28 -20.35 -15.84
C GLU A 264 -13.36 -20.24 -16.93
N SER A 265 -14.61 -20.04 -16.54
CA SER A 265 -15.75 -19.92 -17.46
C SER A 265 -15.59 -18.72 -18.42
N SER A 266 -16.29 -18.77 -19.56
CA SER A 266 -16.33 -17.65 -20.50
C SER A 266 -16.83 -16.34 -19.83
N TYR A 267 -17.83 -16.44 -18.96
CA TYR A 267 -18.34 -15.31 -18.18
C TYR A 267 -17.29 -14.68 -17.26
N TYR A 268 -16.44 -15.50 -16.68
CA TYR A 268 -15.30 -15.05 -15.88
C TYR A 268 -14.32 -14.25 -16.74
N THR A 269 -13.93 -14.82 -17.88
CA THR A 269 -12.94 -14.21 -18.78
C THR A 269 -13.45 -12.89 -19.36
N ASP A 270 -14.72 -12.84 -19.80
CA ASP A 270 -15.30 -11.63 -20.37
C ASP A 270 -15.45 -10.50 -19.35
N PHE A 271 -15.92 -10.85 -18.15
CA PHE A 271 -16.00 -9.86 -17.07
C PHE A 271 -14.61 -9.40 -16.61
N ALA A 272 -13.62 -10.30 -16.57
CA ALA A 272 -12.25 -9.96 -16.22
C ALA A 272 -11.60 -9.02 -17.23
N ILE A 273 -11.75 -9.27 -18.53
CA ILE A 273 -11.26 -8.36 -19.58
C ILE A 273 -11.91 -6.99 -19.43
N LYS A 274 -13.23 -6.94 -19.22
CA LYS A 274 -13.96 -5.70 -18.99
C LYS A 274 -13.44 -4.97 -17.74
N ALA A 275 -13.25 -5.70 -16.64
CA ALA A 275 -12.77 -5.14 -15.39
C ALA A 275 -11.34 -4.58 -15.52
N PHE A 276 -10.39 -5.32 -16.15
CA PHE A 276 -9.05 -4.82 -16.41
C PHE A 276 -9.06 -3.52 -17.20
N ARG A 277 -9.78 -3.49 -18.31
CA ARG A 277 -9.86 -2.31 -19.18
C ARG A 277 -10.55 -1.12 -18.52
N THR A 278 -11.64 -1.36 -17.82
CA THR A 278 -12.42 -0.28 -17.22
C THR A 278 -11.77 0.28 -15.96
N TYR A 279 -11.37 -0.61 -15.03
CA TYR A 279 -10.85 -0.20 -13.72
C TYR A 279 -9.46 0.45 -13.81
N LEU A 280 -8.64 0.01 -14.77
CA LEU A 280 -7.25 0.45 -14.92
C LEU A 280 -7.05 1.50 -16.03
N CYS A 281 -8.11 1.96 -16.72
CA CYS A 281 -7.98 2.90 -17.85
C CYS A 281 -7.29 4.23 -17.47
N MET A 282 -7.34 4.64 -16.20
CA MET A 282 -6.69 5.86 -15.69
C MET A 282 -5.42 5.59 -14.89
N MET A 283 -4.75 4.44 -15.12
CA MET A 283 -3.54 4.02 -14.39
C MET A 283 -2.44 5.07 -14.42
N VAL A 284 -2.26 5.77 -15.53
CA VAL A 284 -1.26 6.85 -15.65
C VAL A 284 -1.55 7.96 -14.63
N LEU A 285 -2.81 8.38 -14.50
CA LEU A 285 -3.20 9.41 -13.54
C LEU A 285 -3.05 8.93 -12.10
N ALA A 286 -3.39 7.67 -11.82
CA ALA A 286 -3.21 7.06 -10.50
C ALA A 286 -1.74 7.08 -10.06
N CYS A 287 -0.81 6.73 -10.96
CA CYS A 287 0.64 6.76 -10.71
C CYS A 287 1.13 8.18 -10.43
N VAL A 288 0.77 9.15 -11.28
CA VAL A 288 1.13 10.56 -11.11
C VAL A 288 0.56 11.15 -9.81
N ASN A 289 -0.70 10.86 -9.48
CA ASN A 289 -1.32 11.29 -8.23
C ASN A 289 -0.53 10.77 -7.02
N LYS A 290 -0.18 9.48 -7.02
CA LYS A 290 0.57 8.86 -5.92
C LYS A 290 1.97 9.45 -5.77
N ALA A 291 2.68 9.67 -6.87
CA ALA A 291 3.98 10.35 -6.89
C ALA A 291 3.90 11.77 -6.33
N CYS A 292 2.86 12.53 -6.71
CA CYS A 292 2.62 13.87 -6.20
C CYS A 292 2.42 13.86 -4.67
N PHE A 293 1.63 12.92 -4.12
CA PHE A 293 1.40 12.82 -2.68
C PHE A 293 2.70 12.59 -1.91
N ILE A 294 3.52 11.63 -2.36
CA ILE A 294 4.78 11.28 -1.71
C ILE A 294 5.79 12.43 -1.84
N PHE A 295 5.85 13.10 -2.98
CA PHE A 295 6.72 14.25 -3.17
C PHE A 295 6.34 15.44 -2.28
N LEU A 296 5.05 15.73 -2.11
CA LEU A 296 4.58 16.77 -1.18
C LEU A 296 5.01 16.48 0.27
N GLN A 297 5.00 15.20 0.68
CA GLN A 297 5.54 14.80 1.99
C GLN A 297 7.05 15.09 2.08
N ALA A 298 7.80 14.76 1.03
CA ALA A 298 9.25 14.98 0.97
C ALA A 298 9.64 16.46 1.06
N VAL A 299 8.83 17.37 0.50
CA VAL A 299 9.02 18.84 0.57
C VAL A 299 8.52 19.43 1.91
N GLY A 300 8.00 18.60 2.83
CA GLY A 300 7.53 19.02 4.15
C GLY A 300 6.04 19.41 4.20
N LYS A 301 5.29 19.26 3.10
CA LYS A 301 3.85 19.55 3.02
C LYS A 301 3.00 18.31 3.36
N ALA A 302 3.33 17.64 4.47
CA ALA A 302 2.70 16.39 4.88
C ALA A 302 1.17 16.51 5.03
N PHE A 303 0.67 17.60 5.61
CA PHE A 303 -0.76 17.83 5.76
C PHE A 303 -1.49 17.89 4.42
N SER A 304 -0.98 18.67 3.46
CA SER A 304 -1.57 18.78 2.12
C SER A 304 -1.57 17.42 1.38
N SER A 305 -0.49 16.66 1.51
CA SER A 305 -0.39 15.31 0.96
C SER A 305 -1.44 14.37 1.56
N THR A 306 -1.59 14.37 2.89
CA THR A 306 -2.56 13.52 3.58
C THR A 306 -3.99 13.91 3.21
N MET A 307 -4.32 15.19 3.20
CA MET A 307 -5.64 15.67 2.80
C MET A 307 -5.99 15.24 1.36
N LEU A 308 -5.04 15.36 0.45
CA LEU A 308 -5.23 14.95 -0.95
C LEU A 308 -5.43 13.43 -1.08
N SER A 309 -4.66 12.65 -0.33
CA SER A 309 -4.82 11.19 -0.26
C SER A 309 -6.17 10.79 0.33
N MET A 310 -6.62 11.45 1.41
CA MET A 310 -7.92 11.19 2.03
C MET A 310 -9.09 11.59 1.10
N ILE A 311 -8.98 12.71 0.40
CA ILE A 311 -9.98 13.11 -0.60
C ILE A 311 -10.11 12.04 -1.67
N ARG A 312 -8.98 11.52 -2.17
CA ARG A 312 -8.96 10.45 -3.16
C ARG A 312 -9.62 9.17 -2.65
N GLU A 313 -9.24 8.71 -1.46
CA GLU A 313 -9.70 7.39 -0.96
C GLU A 313 -11.13 7.45 -0.39
N VAL A 314 -11.45 8.48 0.40
CA VAL A 314 -12.75 8.58 1.10
C VAL A 314 -13.78 9.30 0.24
N VAL A 315 -13.48 10.56 -0.16
CA VAL A 315 -14.50 11.39 -0.82
C VAL A 315 -14.79 10.85 -2.21
N PHE A 316 -13.76 10.62 -3.01
CA PHE A 316 -13.93 10.14 -4.37
C PHE A 316 -14.01 8.63 -4.45
N GLY A 317 -13.05 7.89 -3.89
CA GLY A 317 -12.99 6.43 -3.95
C GLY A 317 -14.24 5.79 -3.35
N MET A 318 -14.45 5.97 -2.05
CA MET A 318 -15.61 5.40 -1.37
C MET A 318 -16.92 6.07 -1.82
N GLY A 319 -16.93 7.39 -2.00
CA GLY A 319 -18.11 8.14 -2.43
C GLY A 319 -18.65 7.66 -3.78
N PHE A 320 -17.79 7.55 -4.81
CA PHE A 320 -18.21 7.05 -6.12
C PHE A 320 -18.49 5.55 -6.13
N THR A 321 -17.79 4.77 -5.32
CA THR A 321 -18.10 3.33 -5.14
C THR A 321 -19.50 3.13 -4.59
N LEU A 322 -20.02 4.03 -3.76
CA LEU A 322 -21.38 3.96 -3.23
C LEU A 322 -22.43 4.60 -4.16
N LEU A 323 -22.03 5.62 -4.94
CA LEU A 323 -22.94 6.40 -5.76
C LEU A 323 -23.17 5.79 -7.15
N LEU A 324 -22.08 5.50 -7.90
CA LEU A 324 -22.17 5.06 -9.30
C LEU A 324 -22.93 3.74 -9.50
N PRO A 325 -22.83 2.75 -8.61
CA PRO A 325 -23.60 1.53 -8.77
C PRO A 325 -25.12 1.72 -8.72
N ARG A 326 -25.60 2.82 -8.16
CA ARG A 326 -27.05 3.15 -8.18
C ARG A 326 -27.57 3.45 -9.58
N PHE A 327 -26.68 3.91 -10.47
CA PHE A 327 -27.02 4.29 -11.85
C PHE A 327 -26.58 3.24 -12.87
N PHE A 328 -25.46 2.59 -12.63
CA PHE A 328 -24.80 1.69 -13.60
C PHE A 328 -24.69 0.25 -13.10
N GLY A 329 -25.34 -0.11 -11.99
CA GLY A 329 -25.26 -1.47 -11.43
C GLY A 329 -23.84 -1.90 -11.11
N LEU A 330 -23.47 -3.14 -11.45
CA LEU A 330 -22.14 -3.71 -11.21
C LEU A 330 -21.03 -2.92 -11.92
N ASP A 331 -21.27 -2.42 -13.12
CA ASP A 331 -20.31 -1.59 -13.87
C ASP A 331 -19.97 -0.28 -13.16
N GLY A 332 -20.91 0.27 -12.39
CA GLY A 332 -20.68 1.45 -11.59
C GLY A 332 -19.57 1.28 -10.55
N VAL A 333 -19.35 0.06 -10.05
CA VAL A 333 -18.22 -0.24 -9.16
C VAL A 333 -16.91 -0.14 -9.94
N LEU A 334 -16.86 -0.63 -11.18
CA LEU A 334 -15.67 -0.55 -12.02
C LEU A 334 -15.32 0.88 -12.42
N TYR A 335 -16.30 1.74 -12.64
CA TYR A 335 -16.10 3.16 -12.98
C TYR A 335 -15.65 4.02 -11.79
N SER A 336 -15.82 3.57 -10.56
CA SER A 336 -15.55 4.36 -9.36
C SER A 336 -14.09 4.81 -9.26
N MET A 337 -13.13 3.93 -9.54
CA MET A 337 -11.70 4.25 -9.47
C MET A 337 -11.22 5.19 -10.57
N PRO A 338 -11.53 4.96 -11.86
CA PRO A 338 -11.17 5.90 -12.92
C PRO A 338 -11.70 7.32 -12.66
N VAL A 339 -12.95 7.45 -12.26
CA VAL A 339 -13.56 8.76 -11.95
C VAL A 339 -12.85 9.42 -10.77
N SER A 340 -12.55 8.65 -9.72
CA SER A 340 -11.79 9.13 -8.56
C SER A 340 -10.40 9.62 -8.97
N ASP A 341 -9.67 8.87 -9.81
CA ASP A 341 -8.32 9.23 -10.23
C ASP A 341 -8.30 10.48 -11.13
N VAL A 342 -9.28 10.67 -12.01
CA VAL A 342 -9.43 11.89 -12.82
C VAL A 342 -9.68 13.10 -11.95
N LEU A 343 -10.63 13.06 -11.03
CA LEU A 343 -10.95 14.19 -10.16
C LEU A 343 -9.80 14.50 -9.20
N THR A 344 -9.15 13.47 -8.69
CA THR A 344 -7.95 13.64 -7.87
C THR A 344 -6.83 14.30 -8.67
N PHE A 345 -6.64 13.92 -9.94
CA PHE A 345 -5.63 14.50 -10.80
C PHE A 345 -5.85 16.00 -11.05
N VAL A 346 -7.10 16.45 -11.19
CA VAL A 346 -7.41 17.89 -11.31
C VAL A 346 -6.89 18.65 -10.09
N ILE A 347 -7.13 18.14 -8.87
CA ILE A 347 -6.63 18.76 -7.65
C ILE A 347 -5.10 18.64 -7.56
N ALA A 348 -4.55 17.47 -7.89
CA ALA A 348 -3.10 17.24 -7.91
C ALA A 348 -2.40 18.17 -8.91
N ALA A 349 -2.96 18.41 -10.08
CA ALA A 349 -2.43 19.34 -11.08
C ALA A 349 -2.31 20.77 -10.52
N VAL A 350 -3.33 21.25 -9.80
CA VAL A 350 -3.26 22.55 -9.12
C VAL A 350 -2.12 22.56 -8.09
N MET A 351 -1.98 21.50 -7.31
CA MET A 351 -0.91 21.37 -6.32
C MET A 351 0.49 21.29 -6.99
N ILE A 352 0.58 20.57 -8.11
CA ILE A 352 1.81 20.48 -8.91
C ILE A 352 2.21 21.90 -9.38
N VAL A 353 1.30 22.63 -10.02
CA VAL A 353 1.55 24.00 -10.51
C VAL A 353 1.95 24.93 -9.36
N LYS A 354 1.24 24.85 -8.22
CA LYS A 354 1.60 25.64 -7.03
C LYS A 354 3.00 25.30 -6.52
N THR A 355 3.35 24.02 -6.45
CA THR A 355 4.68 23.57 -6.03
C THR A 355 5.77 24.06 -6.98
N TYR A 356 5.54 24.02 -8.30
CA TYR A 356 6.49 24.59 -9.27
C TYR A 356 6.67 26.10 -9.10
N ARG A 357 5.59 26.85 -8.87
CA ARG A 357 5.67 28.30 -8.61
C ARG A 357 6.50 28.60 -7.36
N GLU A 358 6.26 27.92 -6.26
CA GLU A 358 7.00 28.09 -5.02
C GLU A 358 8.49 27.72 -5.14
N LEU A 359 8.83 26.71 -5.93
CA LEU A 359 10.20 26.35 -6.23
C LEU A 359 10.89 27.36 -7.16
N ASN A 360 10.13 28.15 -7.91
CA ASN A 360 10.66 29.20 -8.80
C ASN A 360 10.81 30.57 -8.12
N THR A 361 9.97 30.92 -7.13
CA THR A 361 9.84 32.28 -6.62
C THR A 361 11.02 32.76 -5.76
N GLU A 362 11.93 31.90 -5.34
CA GLU A 362 13.10 32.30 -4.52
C GLU A 362 14.45 32.29 -5.28
N GLY A 363 14.41 32.09 -6.61
CA GLY A 363 15.59 32.36 -7.45
C GLY A 363 15.79 33.85 -7.74
N ALA A 364 14.84 34.70 -7.36
CA ALA A 364 14.82 36.12 -7.67
C ALA A 364 15.27 37.05 -6.51
N THR A 365 15.67 36.48 -5.35
CA THR A 365 16.03 37.31 -4.18
C THR A 365 17.53 37.27 -3.84
N VAL A 366 18.37 36.84 -4.77
CA VAL A 366 19.84 36.99 -4.66
C VAL A 366 20.35 37.62 -5.94
N LEU A 367 20.12 38.91 -6.06
CA LEU A 367 20.87 39.87 -6.85
C LEU A 367 20.97 41.16 -6.04
#